data_5c8c47dfde0d12401d08e7c1c592c0b7
#
_entry.id   5c8c47dfde0d12401d08e7c1c592c0b7
#
_cell.length_a   1.000
_cell.length_b   1.000
_cell.length_c   1.000
_cell.angle_alpha   90.00
_cell.angle_beta   90.00
_cell.angle_gamma   90.00
#
_symmetry.space_group_name_H-M   'P 1'
#
loop_
_entity.id
_entity.type
_entity.pdbx_description
1 polymer ?
#
loop_
_entity_poly.entity_id
_entity_poly.type
_entity_poly.pdbx_seq_one_letter_code
_entity_poly.pdbx_strand_id
1 'polypeptide(L)'
;DVFEERRHNIFMERASVPATAGFIKKPWSNYGKVTNRGVELSLNVNKQFNKNLYISLMGTFTYAHNEIIEKDEPQAVIGTNRAETGHPVNQLFGYVADRLFTEDDFADVATGTLKEGIPVQSFTAKVRPGDIKYVDVNKDGAIDAFDQSPIGGTVDPEIVYGFGLNMKWKDLDFGVLFQGIGRSWNILSGNIIPASNKGTTYNIFTNYNDRWTVDNPSQDVFYPRLDYGTNSNNSQPSTWWLRNMSFMRLKNIELGYSFPKKWMQNIFISGARVFVRGTNLLTFSNFKLWDPEVKDKTGAAYPVMKSLSAGFEIRF
;
A
#
# COMPACT_ATOMS: atom_id res chain seq x y z
N ASP A 1 -19.63 -15.28 7.76
CA ASP A 1 -20.49 -14.82 6.66
C ASP A 1 -19.76 -14.95 5.34
N VAL A 2 -20.51 -15.27 4.27
CA VAL A 2 -20.09 -15.19 2.88
C VAL A 2 -21.07 -14.26 2.20
N PHE A 3 -20.57 -13.28 1.47
CA PHE A 3 -21.44 -12.26 0.87
C PHE A 3 -21.10 -12.00 -0.60
N GLU A 4 -22.13 -11.59 -1.34
CA GLU A 4 -22.02 -10.98 -2.66
C GLU A 4 -22.93 -9.76 -2.69
N GLU A 5 -22.35 -8.60 -3.01
CA GLU A 5 -23.05 -7.35 -3.21
C GLU A 5 -22.94 -6.93 -4.66
N ARG A 6 -24.06 -6.60 -5.30
CA ARG A 6 -24.09 -6.09 -6.67
C ARG A 6 -24.67 -4.69 -6.66
N ARG A 7 -23.84 -3.72 -7.01
CA ARG A 7 -24.23 -2.32 -7.17
C ARG A 7 -24.43 -2.00 -8.63
N HIS A 8 -25.55 -1.39 -8.95
CA HIS A 8 -25.92 -0.95 -10.28
C HIS A 8 -26.40 0.49 -10.25
N ASN A 9 -26.51 1.13 -11.42
CA ASN A 9 -26.91 2.53 -11.54
C ASN A 9 -26.00 3.48 -10.75
N ILE A 10 -24.70 3.18 -10.70
CA ILE A 10 -23.72 4.04 -10.02
C ILE A 10 -23.63 5.34 -10.81
N PHE A 11 -23.82 6.46 -10.11
CA PHE A 11 -23.75 7.80 -10.67
C PHE A 11 -22.31 8.14 -11.02
N MET A 12 -22.04 8.39 -12.31
CA MET A 12 -20.69 8.65 -12.81
C MET A 12 -20.70 9.59 -14.01
N GLU A 13 -19.55 10.25 -14.25
CA GLU A 13 -19.34 11.06 -15.45
C GLU A 13 -19.27 10.18 -16.69
N ARG A 14 -19.92 10.62 -17.77
CA ARG A 14 -19.94 9.91 -19.07
C ARG A 14 -18.66 10.18 -19.84
N ALA A 15 -17.77 9.19 -19.89
CA ALA A 15 -16.49 9.29 -20.61
C ALA A 15 -16.65 9.14 -22.14
N SER A 16 -17.65 8.39 -22.59
CA SER A 16 -17.91 8.11 -24.01
C SER A 16 -18.55 9.29 -24.77
N VAL A 17 -19.00 10.33 -24.09
CA VAL A 17 -19.61 11.50 -24.75
C VAL A 17 -18.54 12.32 -25.45
N PRO A 18 -18.61 12.46 -26.80
CA PRO A 18 -17.59 13.16 -27.56
C PRO A 18 -17.63 14.68 -27.29
N ALA A 19 -16.48 15.33 -27.37
CA ALA A 19 -16.37 16.78 -27.20
C ALA A 19 -17.21 17.57 -28.24
N THR A 20 -17.46 17.00 -29.41
CA THR A 20 -18.30 17.56 -30.48
C THR A 20 -19.78 17.66 -30.11
N ALA A 21 -20.22 17.01 -29.02
CA ALA A 21 -21.57 17.12 -28.52
C ALA A 21 -21.88 18.50 -27.88
N GLY A 22 -20.89 19.39 -27.76
CA GLY A 22 -21.06 20.77 -27.34
C GLY A 22 -21.23 20.98 -25.81
N PHE A 23 -21.01 19.94 -25.02
CA PHE A 23 -21.03 20.07 -23.55
C PHE A 23 -19.76 20.76 -23.04
N ILE A 24 -19.91 21.81 -22.22
CA ILE A 24 -18.79 22.44 -21.50
C ILE A 24 -18.22 21.49 -20.45
N LYS A 25 -19.07 20.68 -19.81
CA LYS A 25 -18.71 19.61 -18.89
C LYS A 25 -19.42 18.33 -19.32
N LYS A 26 -18.74 17.21 -19.22
CA LYS A 26 -19.36 15.92 -19.52
C LYS A 26 -20.56 15.66 -18.60
N PRO A 27 -21.66 15.15 -19.14
CA PRO A 27 -22.85 14.86 -18.35
C PRO A 27 -22.61 13.68 -17.41
N TRP A 28 -23.33 13.66 -16.31
CA TRP A 28 -23.35 12.54 -15.35
C TRP A 28 -24.60 11.71 -15.57
N SER A 29 -24.50 10.41 -15.37
CA SER A 29 -25.65 9.51 -15.41
C SER A 29 -25.47 8.30 -14.50
N ASN A 30 -26.57 7.61 -14.22
CA ASN A 30 -26.60 6.36 -13.47
C ASN A 30 -26.25 5.20 -14.44
N TYR A 31 -24.98 4.81 -14.50
CA TYR A 31 -24.51 3.87 -15.49
C TYR A 31 -23.72 2.69 -14.91
N GLY A 32 -22.81 2.94 -13.97
CA GLY A 32 -21.83 1.96 -13.52
C GLY A 32 -22.41 0.75 -12.78
N LYS A 33 -21.71 -0.38 -12.90
CA LYS A 33 -21.99 -1.61 -12.16
C LYS A 33 -20.72 -2.15 -11.54
N VAL A 34 -20.80 -2.54 -10.26
CA VAL A 34 -19.70 -3.14 -9.50
C VAL A 34 -20.25 -4.31 -8.70
N THR A 35 -19.50 -5.42 -8.69
CA THR A 35 -19.76 -6.56 -7.81
C THR A 35 -18.70 -6.60 -6.73
N ASN A 36 -19.08 -6.87 -5.48
CA ASN A 36 -18.17 -7.10 -4.37
C ASN A 36 -18.50 -8.44 -3.72
N ARG A 37 -17.50 -9.31 -3.55
CA ARG A 37 -17.65 -10.64 -2.97
C ARG A 37 -16.64 -10.83 -1.86
N GLY A 38 -17.04 -11.54 -0.83
CA GLY A 38 -16.13 -11.75 0.27
C GLY A 38 -16.56 -12.76 1.30
N VAL A 39 -15.67 -12.92 2.26
CA VAL A 39 -15.85 -13.78 3.43
C VAL A 39 -15.46 -12.98 4.67
N GLU A 40 -16.30 -13.07 5.68
CA GLU A 40 -16.06 -12.49 7.01
C GLU A 40 -16.13 -13.58 8.06
N LEU A 41 -15.09 -13.66 8.87
CA LEU A 41 -14.97 -14.58 9.98
C LEU A 41 -14.78 -13.81 11.27
N SER A 42 -15.52 -14.20 12.31
CA SER A 42 -15.34 -13.69 13.67
C SER A 42 -15.34 -14.88 14.63
N LEU A 43 -14.29 -14.94 15.44
CA LEU A 43 -14.11 -15.98 16.45
C LEU A 43 -13.93 -15.34 17.81
N ASN A 44 -14.77 -15.76 18.77
CA ASN A 44 -14.61 -15.39 20.17
C ASN A 44 -14.72 -16.65 21.02
N VAL A 45 -13.64 -17.01 21.69
CA VAL A 45 -13.57 -18.18 22.56
C VAL A 45 -13.19 -17.73 23.96
N ASN A 46 -14.08 -17.97 24.91
CA ASN A 46 -13.89 -17.63 26.30
C ASN A 46 -13.92 -18.90 27.14
N LYS A 47 -12.88 -19.16 27.93
CA LYS A 47 -12.84 -20.37 28.75
C LYS A 47 -12.23 -20.09 30.12
N GLN A 48 -13.01 -20.45 31.14
CA GLN A 48 -12.53 -20.60 32.50
C GLN A 48 -11.98 -22.01 32.67
N PHE A 49 -10.64 -22.18 32.75
CA PHE A 49 -10.01 -23.48 32.92
C PHE A 49 -10.08 -23.97 34.37
N ASN A 50 -9.92 -23.05 35.31
CA ASN A 50 -10.06 -23.31 36.74
C ASN A 50 -10.31 -21.99 37.47
N LYS A 51 -10.40 -22.00 38.81
CA LYS A 51 -10.65 -20.78 39.62
C LYS A 51 -9.64 -19.67 39.40
N ASN A 52 -8.46 -20.02 38.90
CA ASN A 52 -7.32 -19.08 38.80
C ASN A 52 -6.96 -18.71 37.35
N LEU A 53 -7.45 -19.43 36.34
CA LEU A 53 -7.05 -19.23 34.95
C LEU A 53 -8.27 -19.05 34.06
N TYR A 54 -8.36 -17.88 33.48
CA TYR A 54 -9.31 -17.50 32.43
C TYR A 54 -8.56 -17.09 31.16
N ILE A 55 -8.99 -17.57 30.00
CA ILE A 55 -8.44 -17.22 28.70
C ILE A 55 -9.57 -16.80 27.76
N SER A 56 -9.37 -15.70 27.06
CA SER A 56 -10.23 -15.21 26.00
C SER A 56 -9.40 -15.03 24.73
N LEU A 57 -9.80 -15.70 23.68
CA LEU A 57 -9.24 -15.55 22.32
C LEU A 57 -10.24 -14.81 21.47
N MET A 58 -9.77 -13.86 20.69
CA MET A 58 -10.58 -13.16 19.69
C MET A 58 -9.84 -13.18 18.36
N GLY A 59 -10.59 -13.31 17.27
CA GLY A 59 -10.07 -13.26 15.92
C GLY A 59 -11.10 -12.71 14.96
N THR A 60 -10.69 -11.84 14.06
CA THR A 60 -11.49 -11.34 12.94
C THR A 60 -10.69 -11.47 11.66
N PHE A 61 -11.35 -11.82 10.59
CA PHE A 61 -10.77 -11.90 9.27
C PHE A 61 -11.82 -11.51 8.24
N THR A 62 -11.48 -10.58 7.37
CA THR A 62 -12.31 -10.16 6.25
C THR A 62 -11.47 -10.27 4.98
N TYR A 63 -12.00 -10.94 3.99
CA TYR A 63 -11.52 -10.88 2.61
C TYR A 63 -12.66 -10.35 1.74
N ALA A 64 -12.41 -9.28 1.03
CA ALA A 64 -13.35 -8.67 0.10
C ALA A 64 -12.65 -8.32 -1.21
N HIS A 65 -13.24 -8.74 -2.32
CA HIS A 65 -12.76 -8.44 -3.66
C HIS A 65 -13.89 -7.84 -4.49
N ASN A 66 -13.66 -6.67 -5.03
CA ASN A 66 -14.63 -6.02 -5.90
C ASN A 66 -14.13 -6.01 -7.35
N GLU A 67 -15.08 -5.94 -8.27
CA GLU A 67 -14.82 -5.93 -9.71
C GLU A 67 -15.79 -4.96 -10.39
N ILE A 68 -15.27 -4.12 -11.26
CA ILE A 68 -16.03 -3.26 -12.14
C ILE A 68 -16.60 -4.12 -13.27
N ILE A 69 -17.91 -4.30 -13.27
CA ILE A 69 -18.61 -5.07 -14.30
C ILE A 69 -18.94 -4.22 -15.50
N GLU A 70 -19.26 -2.94 -15.26
CA GLU A 70 -19.58 -1.99 -16.32
C GLU A 70 -19.19 -0.57 -15.90
N LYS A 71 -18.39 0.07 -16.74
CA LYS A 71 -17.96 1.46 -16.62
C LYS A 71 -18.04 2.14 -17.97
N ASP A 72 -18.41 3.40 -18.00
CA ASP A 72 -18.38 4.19 -19.23
C ASP A 72 -16.93 4.61 -19.52
N GLU A 73 -16.30 3.88 -20.42
CA GLU A 73 -14.91 4.09 -20.81
C GLU A 73 -14.82 4.69 -22.21
N PRO A 74 -13.78 5.52 -22.49
CA PRO A 74 -13.52 6.00 -23.84
C PRO A 74 -13.32 4.83 -24.83
N GLN A 75 -13.82 4.97 -26.06
CA GLN A 75 -13.71 3.92 -27.09
C GLN A 75 -12.26 3.45 -27.32
N ALA A 76 -11.28 4.34 -27.18
CA ALA A 76 -9.86 4.03 -27.34
C ALA A 76 -9.27 3.17 -26.20
N VAL A 77 -10.00 2.96 -25.11
CA VAL A 77 -9.56 2.19 -23.94
C VAL A 77 -10.23 0.82 -23.88
N ILE A 78 -11.46 0.72 -24.40
CA ILE A 78 -12.26 -0.51 -24.37
C ILE A 78 -11.51 -1.66 -25.06
N GLY A 79 -11.34 -2.77 -24.34
CA GLY A 79 -10.66 -3.97 -24.84
C GLY A 79 -9.14 -3.88 -24.91
N THR A 80 -8.56 -2.80 -24.38
CA THR A 80 -7.11 -2.66 -24.22
C THR A 80 -6.66 -3.00 -22.78
N ASN A 81 -5.35 -3.12 -22.58
CA ASN A 81 -4.73 -3.30 -21.28
C ASN A 81 -4.97 -2.13 -20.29
N ARG A 82 -5.55 -1.02 -20.77
CA ARG A 82 -5.91 0.15 -19.96
C ARG A 82 -7.35 0.14 -19.47
N ALA A 83 -8.17 -0.81 -19.90
CA ALA A 83 -9.56 -0.90 -19.47
C ALA A 83 -9.63 -1.15 -17.96
N GLU A 84 -10.46 -0.37 -17.28
CA GLU A 84 -10.72 -0.57 -15.84
C GLU A 84 -11.83 -1.62 -15.62
N THR A 85 -12.71 -1.83 -16.61
CA THR A 85 -13.73 -2.89 -16.59
C THR A 85 -13.05 -4.26 -16.49
N GLY A 86 -13.52 -5.10 -15.57
CA GLY A 86 -12.91 -6.39 -15.24
C GLY A 86 -11.83 -6.30 -14.14
N HIS A 87 -11.55 -5.11 -13.62
CA HIS A 87 -10.59 -4.90 -12.55
C HIS A 87 -11.26 -4.32 -11.29
N PRO A 88 -10.61 -4.41 -10.13
CA PRO A 88 -11.09 -3.76 -8.92
C PRO A 88 -11.21 -2.23 -9.08
N VAL A 89 -12.14 -1.65 -8.34
CA VAL A 89 -12.23 -0.19 -8.20
C VAL A 89 -10.91 0.32 -7.61
N ASN A 90 -10.33 1.38 -8.16
CA ASN A 90 -9.04 1.94 -7.80
C ASN A 90 -7.85 0.98 -8.06
N GLN A 91 -7.99 0.07 -9.03
CA GLN A 91 -6.85 -0.70 -9.53
C GLN A 91 -5.71 0.25 -9.92
N LEU A 92 -4.50 -0.07 -9.47
CA LEU A 92 -3.31 0.68 -9.87
C LEU A 92 -2.91 0.30 -11.30
N PHE A 93 -2.68 1.32 -12.12
CA PHE A 93 -2.18 1.19 -13.48
C PHE A 93 -0.81 1.84 -13.59
N GLY A 94 0.04 1.28 -14.42
CA GLY A 94 1.38 1.79 -14.66
C GLY A 94 2.13 0.96 -15.68
N TYR A 95 3.40 1.30 -15.88
CA TYR A 95 4.28 0.61 -16.81
C TYR A 95 4.96 -0.58 -16.14
N VAL A 96 5.17 -1.65 -16.91
CA VAL A 96 5.95 -2.80 -16.46
C VAL A 96 7.42 -2.49 -16.69
N ALA A 97 8.21 -2.34 -15.63
CA ALA A 97 9.65 -2.22 -15.73
C ALA A 97 10.27 -3.60 -16.06
N ASP A 98 11.07 -3.66 -17.12
CA ASP A 98 11.87 -4.83 -17.48
C ASP A 98 13.16 -4.86 -16.65
N ARG A 99 14.00 -3.84 -16.82
CA ARG A 99 15.30 -3.67 -16.18
C ARG A 99 15.78 -2.22 -16.34
N LEU A 100 17.00 -1.93 -15.93
CA LEU A 100 17.65 -0.69 -16.33
C LEU A 100 18.34 -0.86 -17.69
N PHE A 101 18.33 0.21 -18.50
CA PHE A 101 19.12 0.25 -19.71
C PHE A 101 20.60 0.03 -19.42
N THR A 102 21.25 -0.78 -20.23
CA THR A 102 22.70 -0.98 -20.25
C THR A 102 23.30 -0.33 -21.50
N GLU A 103 24.61 -0.18 -21.56
CA GLU A 103 25.29 0.32 -22.77
C GLU A 103 24.99 -0.54 -24.00
N ASP A 104 24.75 -1.83 -23.80
CA ASP A 104 24.42 -2.77 -24.87
C ASP A 104 23.08 -2.50 -25.58
N ASP A 105 22.19 -1.72 -24.95
CA ASP A 105 20.92 -1.31 -25.55
C ASP A 105 21.08 -0.19 -26.59
N PHE A 106 22.24 0.47 -26.65
CA PHE A 106 22.47 1.64 -27.48
C PHE A 106 23.31 1.32 -28.71
N ALA A 107 22.93 1.89 -29.84
CA ALA A 107 23.80 2.00 -31.01
C ALA A 107 24.85 3.10 -30.81
N ASP A 108 24.47 4.18 -30.09
CA ASP A 108 25.34 5.25 -29.66
C ASP A 108 24.90 5.81 -28.29
N VAL A 109 25.69 5.53 -27.25
CA VAL A 109 25.42 5.99 -25.87
C VAL A 109 25.50 7.51 -25.77
N ALA A 110 26.42 8.15 -26.49
CA ALA A 110 26.60 9.59 -26.41
C ALA A 110 25.41 10.38 -26.93
N THR A 111 24.79 9.92 -28.00
CA THR A 111 23.57 10.49 -28.56
C THR A 111 22.32 9.96 -27.89
N GLY A 112 22.36 8.79 -27.23
CA GLY A 112 21.23 8.06 -26.66
C GLY A 112 20.41 7.34 -27.74
N THR A 113 21.02 7.02 -28.88
CA THR A 113 20.40 6.28 -29.96
C THR A 113 20.29 4.81 -29.57
N LEU A 114 19.09 4.29 -29.50
CA LEU A 114 18.82 2.87 -29.20
C LEU A 114 19.13 1.98 -30.41
N LYS A 115 19.49 0.73 -30.15
CA LYS A 115 19.63 -0.29 -31.18
C LYS A 115 18.27 -0.61 -31.80
N GLU A 116 18.29 -1.11 -33.04
CA GLU A 116 17.11 -1.59 -33.73
C GLU A 116 16.40 -2.69 -32.91
N GLY A 117 15.07 -2.64 -32.87
CA GLY A 117 14.24 -3.58 -32.11
C GLY A 117 14.08 -3.23 -30.62
N ILE A 118 14.69 -2.16 -30.13
CA ILE A 118 14.45 -1.67 -28.77
C ILE A 118 13.40 -0.57 -28.81
N PRO A 119 12.26 -0.72 -28.09
CA PRO A 119 11.18 0.26 -28.09
C PRO A 119 11.62 1.63 -27.60
N VAL A 120 11.18 2.68 -28.29
CA VAL A 120 11.47 4.06 -27.95
C VAL A 120 10.66 4.50 -26.73
N GLN A 121 11.31 5.14 -25.77
CA GLN A 121 10.63 5.67 -24.56
C GLN A 121 10.07 7.07 -24.86
N SER A 122 8.75 7.20 -25.03
CA SER A 122 8.12 8.47 -25.41
C SER A 122 8.08 9.54 -24.31
N PHE A 123 8.54 9.22 -23.08
CA PHE A 123 8.51 10.13 -21.94
C PHE A 123 9.65 11.16 -21.94
N THR A 124 10.71 10.89 -22.67
CA THR A 124 11.90 11.73 -22.76
C THR A 124 12.48 11.70 -24.16
N ALA A 125 13.07 12.78 -24.58
CA ALA A 125 13.78 12.84 -25.88
C ALA A 125 15.04 11.94 -25.91
N LYS A 126 15.56 11.55 -24.75
CA LYS A 126 16.82 10.83 -24.66
C LYS A 126 16.90 10.01 -23.37
N VAL A 127 16.97 8.70 -23.52
CA VAL A 127 17.30 7.76 -22.44
C VAL A 127 18.83 7.55 -22.37
N ARG A 128 19.29 7.02 -21.26
CA ARG A 128 20.72 6.71 -21.01
C ARG A 128 20.84 5.39 -20.25
N PRO A 129 22.02 4.74 -20.23
CA PRO A 129 22.29 3.62 -19.34
C PRO A 129 21.92 3.97 -17.89
N GLY A 130 21.26 3.04 -17.20
CA GLY A 130 20.74 3.22 -15.85
C GLY A 130 19.36 3.85 -15.74
N ASP A 131 18.74 4.29 -16.85
CA ASP A 131 17.31 4.63 -16.88
C ASP A 131 16.45 3.38 -16.92
N ILE A 132 15.21 3.47 -16.45
CA ILE A 132 14.28 2.34 -16.46
C ILE A 132 13.86 2.03 -17.90
N LYS A 133 14.02 0.79 -18.31
CA LYS A 133 13.49 0.23 -19.55
C LYS A 133 12.14 -0.41 -19.28
N TYR A 134 11.13 0.02 -20.00
CA TYR A 134 9.78 -0.52 -19.86
C TYR A 134 9.47 -1.55 -20.94
N VAL A 135 8.50 -2.43 -20.65
CA VAL A 135 8.00 -3.44 -21.58
C VAL A 135 7.00 -2.78 -22.53
N ASP A 136 7.20 -3.00 -23.81
CA ASP A 136 6.23 -2.68 -24.86
C ASP A 136 5.13 -3.75 -24.83
N VAL A 137 4.00 -3.39 -24.24
CA VAL A 137 2.88 -4.32 -23.99
C VAL A 137 2.07 -4.55 -25.25
N ASN A 138 1.85 -3.49 -26.04
CA ASN A 138 1.07 -3.54 -27.28
C ASN A 138 1.91 -3.93 -28.51
N LYS A 139 3.26 -3.94 -28.40
CA LYS A 139 4.24 -4.32 -29.41
C LYS A 139 4.23 -3.41 -30.65
N ASP A 140 4.03 -2.12 -30.45
CA ASP A 140 4.05 -1.14 -31.55
C ASP A 140 5.42 -0.46 -31.75
N GLY A 141 6.42 -0.79 -30.91
CA GLY A 141 7.80 -0.28 -30.96
C GLY A 141 8.01 1.02 -30.20
N ALA A 142 7.01 1.51 -29.48
CA ALA A 142 7.10 2.70 -28.66
C ALA A 142 6.52 2.44 -27.26
N ILE A 143 7.09 3.02 -26.23
CA ILE A 143 6.53 2.99 -24.89
C ILE A 143 5.80 4.30 -24.65
N ASP A 144 4.49 4.22 -24.60
CA ASP A 144 3.64 5.39 -24.39
C ASP A 144 2.43 5.08 -23.51
N ALA A 145 1.39 5.92 -23.55
CA ALA A 145 0.21 5.73 -22.71
C ALA A 145 -0.55 4.42 -23.00
N PHE A 146 -0.35 3.78 -24.15
CA PHE A 146 -1.02 2.53 -24.49
C PHE A 146 -0.36 1.29 -23.89
N ASP A 147 0.85 1.42 -23.29
CA ASP A 147 1.54 0.35 -22.58
C ASP A 147 1.21 0.29 -21.08
N GLN A 148 0.41 1.23 -20.60
CA GLN A 148 -0.07 1.14 -19.22
C GLN A 148 -0.95 -0.09 -19.04
N SER A 149 -0.69 -0.85 -17.99
CA SER A 149 -1.43 -2.06 -17.65
C SER A 149 -1.72 -2.13 -16.15
N PRO A 150 -2.63 -2.99 -15.71
CA PRO A 150 -2.85 -3.22 -14.28
C PRO A 150 -1.58 -3.74 -13.64
N ILE A 151 -1.11 -3.07 -12.57
CA ILE A 151 0.06 -3.48 -11.80
C ILE A 151 -0.29 -3.64 -10.33
N GLY A 152 0.21 -4.70 -9.67
CA GLY A 152 -0.13 -4.98 -8.28
C GLY A 152 -1.62 -5.21 -8.07
N GLY A 153 -2.24 -4.34 -7.28
CA GLY A 153 -3.67 -4.37 -6.95
C GLY A 153 -4.16 -2.97 -6.62
N THR A 154 -4.87 -2.83 -5.50
CA THR A 154 -5.44 -1.56 -5.03
C THR A 154 -4.68 -1.03 -3.82
N VAL A 155 -4.82 0.27 -3.55
CA VAL A 155 -4.36 0.90 -2.29
C VAL A 155 -5.20 0.40 -1.12
N ASP A 156 -6.50 0.19 -1.34
CA ASP A 156 -7.39 -0.36 -0.33
C ASP A 156 -7.14 -1.86 -0.18
N PRO A 157 -7.00 -2.36 1.07
CA PRO A 157 -6.69 -3.75 1.30
C PRO A 157 -7.88 -4.66 0.98
N GLU A 158 -7.62 -5.78 0.32
CA GLU A 158 -8.62 -6.85 0.17
C GLU A 158 -8.71 -7.73 1.42
N ILE A 159 -7.66 -7.76 2.25
CA ILE A 159 -7.62 -8.55 3.46
C ILE A 159 -7.44 -7.63 4.66
N VAL A 160 -8.31 -7.76 5.65
CA VAL A 160 -8.19 -7.11 6.96
C VAL A 160 -8.34 -8.19 8.03
N TYR A 161 -7.42 -8.21 9.00
CA TYR A 161 -7.48 -9.19 10.06
C TYR A 161 -7.01 -8.63 11.40
N GLY A 162 -7.53 -9.23 12.46
CA GLY A 162 -7.08 -8.95 13.81
C GLY A 162 -7.21 -10.20 14.67
N PHE A 163 -6.28 -10.41 15.59
CA PHE A 163 -6.38 -11.47 16.58
C PHE A 163 -5.77 -11.05 17.90
N GLY A 164 -6.36 -11.51 18.97
CA GLY A 164 -5.95 -11.15 20.32
C GLY A 164 -6.14 -12.27 21.31
N LEU A 165 -5.38 -12.15 22.37
CA LEU A 165 -5.44 -13.01 23.54
C LEU A 165 -5.58 -12.13 24.78
N ASN A 166 -6.55 -12.43 25.63
CA ASN A 166 -6.58 -11.94 27.00
C ASN A 166 -6.50 -13.14 27.95
N MET A 167 -5.66 -13.03 28.94
CA MET A 167 -5.44 -14.05 29.95
C MET A 167 -5.50 -13.43 31.33
N LYS A 168 -6.21 -14.06 32.23
CA LYS A 168 -6.17 -13.75 33.66
C LYS A 168 -5.71 -15.00 34.41
N TRP A 169 -4.58 -14.87 35.10
CA TRP A 169 -4.03 -15.93 35.91
C TRP A 169 -3.79 -15.43 37.34
N LYS A 170 -4.69 -15.86 38.27
CA LYS A 170 -4.74 -15.32 39.63
C LYS A 170 -4.89 -13.81 39.61
N ASP A 171 -3.87 -13.10 40.10
CA ASP A 171 -3.82 -11.66 40.21
C ASP A 171 -3.12 -10.98 39.02
N LEU A 172 -2.57 -11.79 38.08
CA LEU A 172 -1.96 -11.30 36.84
C LEU A 172 -3.00 -11.27 35.71
N ASP A 173 -2.98 -10.21 34.93
CA ASP A 173 -3.70 -10.11 33.66
C ASP A 173 -2.74 -9.74 32.54
N PHE A 174 -2.95 -10.36 31.39
CA PHE A 174 -2.17 -10.13 30.19
C PHE A 174 -3.13 -9.99 29.01
N GLY A 175 -2.88 -8.99 28.18
CA GLY A 175 -3.61 -8.78 26.94
C GLY A 175 -2.67 -8.49 25.80
N VAL A 176 -2.95 -9.07 24.62
CA VAL A 176 -2.23 -8.77 23.39
C VAL A 176 -3.19 -8.73 22.21
N LEU A 177 -3.00 -7.76 21.32
CA LEU A 177 -3.79 -7.59 20.11
C LEU A 177 -2.86 -7.32 18.93
N PHE A 178 -3.01 -8.13 17.89
CA PHE A 178 -2.43 -7.92 16.57
C PHE A 178 -3.50 -7.47 15.60
N GLN A 179 -3.13 -6.59 14.69
CA GLN A 179 -3.95 -6.13 13.57
C GLN A 179 -3.09 -6.08 12.31
N GLY A 180 -3.67 -6.43 11.18
CA GLY A 180 -2.96 -6.36 9.91
C GLY A 180 -3.88 -6.22 8.71
N ILE A 181 -3.25 -5.89 7.60
CA ILE A 181 -3.87 -5.85 6.28
C ILE A 181 -3.04 -6.66 5.29
N GLY A 182 -3.69 -7.16 4.26
CA GLY A 182 -3.05 -7.86 3.15
C GLY A 182 -3.59 -7.40 1.81
N ARG A 183 -2.84 -7.66 0.74
CA ARG A 183 -3.19 -7.24 -0.61
C ARG A 183 -3.49 -5.75 -0.71
N SER A 184 -2.59 -4.94 -0.19
CA SER A 184 -2.61 -3.48 -0.33
C SER A 184 -1.32 -3.05 -1.01
N TRP A 185 -1.42 -2.19 -2.01
CA TRP A 185 -0.31 -1.77 -2.83
C TRP A 185 -0.24 -0.24 -2.93
N ASN A 186 0.92 0.29 -3.21
CA ASN A 186 1.08 1.70 -3.52
C ASN A 186 2.22 1.90 -4.51
N ILE A 187 2.11 2.94 -5.34
CA ILE A 187 3.17 3.38 -6.25
C ILE A 187 3.84 4.58 -5.62
N LEU A 188 5.12 4.44 -5.30
CA LEU A 188 5.91 5.53 -4.74
C LEU A 188 6.03 6.67 -5.74
N SER A 189 5.98 7.91 -5.27
CA SER A 189 6.01 9.10 -6.11
C SER A 189 6.49 10.34 -5.34
N GLY A 190 6.67 11.45 -6.04
CA GLY A 190 7.02 12.72 -5.42
C GLY A 190 8.41 12.70 -4.78
N ASN A 191 8.50 13.10 -3.53
CA ASN A 191 9.78 13.35 -2.84
C ASN A 191 10.71 12.14 -2.70
N ILE A 192 10.16 10.92 -2.75
CA ILE A 192 10.98 9.70 -2.69
C ILE A 192 11.76 9.47 -3.99
N ILE A 193 11.34 10.08 -5.11
CA ILE A 193 12.02 10.01 -6.38
C ILE A 193 12.85 11.30 -6.53
N PRO A 194 14.16 11.27 -6.30
CA PRO A 194 15.01 12.46 -6.39
C PRO A 194 14.91 13.09 -7.78
N ALA A 195 14.89 14.42 -7.82
CA ALA A 195 14.82 15.21 -9.06
C ALA A 195 13.55 14.96 -9.93
N SER A 196 12.48 14.41 -9.34
CA SER A 196 11.21 14.20 -10.06
C SER A 196 10.46 15.50 -10.41
N ASN A 197 10.82 16.63 -9.79
CA ASN A 197 10.19 17.93 -10.01
C ASN A 197 11.20 19.04 -10.31
N LYS A 198 10.95 19.80 -11.37
CA LYS A 198 11.78 20.93 -11.77
C LYS A 198 11.90 21.97 -10.64
N GLY A 199 13.14 22.32 -10.31
CA GLY A 199 13.45 23.48 -9.49
C GLY A 199 13.20 23.34 -8.00
N THR A 200 12.87 22.13 -7.51
CA THR A 200 12.73 21.86 -6.09
C THR A 200 13.90 21.04 -5.57
N THR A 201 14.47 21.52 -4.47
CA THR A 201 15.45 20.76 -3.70
C THR A 201 14.70 19.88 -2.71
N TYR A 202 14.79 18.57 -2.89
CA TYR A 202 14.25 17.61 -1.93
C TYR A 202 15.33 17.14 -0.96
N ASN A 203 14.91 16.74 0.22
CA ASN A 203 15.79 16.03 1.13
C ASN A 203 16.19 14.69 0.54
N ILE A 204 17.42 14.29 0.78
CA ILE A 204 17.95 12.99 0.38
C ILE A 204 17.57 11.98 1.47
N PHE A 205 16.96 10.89 1.09
CA PHE A 205 16.65 9.78 1.99
C PHE A 205 17.91 8.98 2.33
N THR A 206 17.91 8.28 3.45
CA THR A 206 19.06 7.51 3.95
C THR A 206 19.52 6.40 3.01
N ASN A 207 18.63 5.89 2.16
CA ASN A 207 18.92 4.88 1.13
C ASN A 207 19.43 5.47 -0.20
N TYR A 208 19.82 6.75 -0.25
CA TYR A 208 20.30 7.41 -1.47
C TYR A 208 21.50 6.72 -2.13
N ASN A 209 22.34 6.05 -1.36
CA ASN A 209 23.48 5.30 -1.89
C ASN A 209 23.08 4.01 -2.62
N ASP A 210 21.87 3.53 -2.43
CA ASP A 210 21.30 2.39 -3.14
C ASP A 210 20.74 2.87 -4.50
N ARG A 211 21.67 3.25 -5.40
CA ARG A 211 21.37 3.77 -6.72
C ARG A 211 22.32 3.24 -7.79
N TRP A 212 21.84 3.24 -9.00
CA TRP A 212 22.66 3.02 -10.18
C TRP A 212 23.65 4.17 -10.37
N THR A 213 24.91 3.83 -10.65
CA THR A 213 25.95 4.78 -11.07
C THR A 213 26.81 4.13 -12.15
N VAL A 214 27.58 4.94 -12.90
CA VAL A 214 28.52 4.42 -13.91
C VAL A 214 29.58 3.52 -13.29
N ASP A 215 30.03 3.84 -12.06
CA ASP A 215 31.01 3.04 -11.33
C ASP A 215 30.41 1.77 -10.69
N ASN A 216 29.08 1.74 -10.51
CA ASN A 216 28.34 0.60 -10.00
C ASN A 216 27.05 0.38 -10.81
N PRO A 217 27.14 -0.22 -12.00
CA PRO A 217 26.00 -0.40 -12.92
C PRO A 217 25.10 -1.58 -12.52
N SER A 218 24.75 -1.68 -11.24
CA SER A 218 23.90 -2.76 -10.71
C SER A 218 22.47 -2.62 -11.21
N GLN A 219 21.83 -3.76 -11.51
CA GLN A 219 20.39 -3.87 -11.79
C GLN A 219 19.57 -3.97 -10.50
N ASP A 220 20.18 -4.42 -9.40
CA ASP A 220 19.55 -4.58 -8.09
C ASP A 220 19.84 -3.34 -7.24
N VAL A 221 19.11 -2.27 -7.50
CA VAL A 221 19.20 -0.99 -6.81
C VAL A 221 17.80 -0.40 -6.60
N PHE A 222 17.66 0.39 -5.55
CA PHE A 222 16.39 1.09 -5.30
C PHE A 222 16.15 2.24 -6.29
N TYR A 223 17.18 3.06 -6.53
CA TYR A 223 17.08 4.19 -7.45
C TYR A 223 17.73 3.86 -8.80
N PRO A 224 17.02 4.08 -9.91
CA PRO A 224 17.65 4.10 -11.23
C PRO A 224 18.66 5.25 -11.32
N ARG A 225 19.25 5.46 -12.48
CA ARG A 225 20.13 6.61 -12.72
C ARG A 225 19.44 7.90 -12.28
N LEU A 226 20.12 8.67 -11.45
CA LEU A 226 19.66 9.99 -11.05
C LEU A 226 20.09 11.03 -12.08
N ASP A 227 19.25 12.03 -12.30
CA ASP A 227 19.52 13.13 -13.20
C ASP A 227 19.48 14.47 -12.47
N TYR A 228 20.17 15.45 -13.02
CA TYR A 228 20.05 16.83 -12.53
C TYR A 228 18.80 17.47 -13.16
N GLY A 229 17.72 17.51 -12.42
CA GLY A 229 16.42 17.94 -12.90
C GLY A 229 15.43 16.78 -13.04
N THR A 230 14.37 16.98 -13.80
CA THR A 230 13.31 15.96 -13.95
C THR A 230 13.74 14.88 -14.95
N ASN A 231 13.81 13.64 -14.50
CA ASN A 231 13.85 12.47 -15.38
C ASN A 231 12.43 11.94 -15.56
N SER A 232 11.77 12.35 -16.63
CA SER A 232 10.38 11.97 -16.91
C SER A 232 10.21 10.46 -17.15
N ASN A 233 11.25 9.78 -17.66
CA ASN A 233 11.24 8.36 -17.86
C ASN A 233 11.22 7.60 -16.52
N ASN A 234 12.16 7.93 -15.64
CA ASN A 234 12.33 7.21 -14.38
C ASN A 234 11.24 7.54 -13.33
N SER A 235 10.46 8.60 -13.53
CA SER A 235 9.39 9.00 -12.62
C SER A 235 8.00 8.47 -13.00
N GLN A 236 7.89 7.66 -14.05
CA GLN A 236 6.60 7.09 -14.44
C GLN A 236 6.07 6.11 -13.39
N PRO A 237 4.74 6.10 -13.14
CA PRO A 237 4.11 5.09 -12.33
C PRO A 237 4.39 3.70 -12.96
N SER A 238 5.06 2.83 -12.21
CA SER A 238 5.53 1.57 -12.76
C SER A 238 5.74 0.51 -11.69
N THR A 239 5.99 -0.73 -12.12
CA THR A 239 6.37 -1.82 -11.23
C THR A 239 7.68 -1.55 -10.49
N TRP A 240 8.55 -0.68 -11.03
CA TRP A 240 9.76 -0.24 -10.33
C TRP A 240 9.46 0.46 -9.01
N TRP A 241 8.43 1.27 -8.98
CA TRP A 241 7.99 2.05 -7.81
C TRP A 241 6.86 1.39 -7.02
N LEU A 242 6.30 0.30 -7.53
CA LEU A 242 5.23 -0.44 -6.86
C LEU A 242 5.74 -1.10 -5.58
N ARG A 243 5.03 -0.92 -4.49
CA ARG A 243 5.35 -1.54 -3.19
C ARG A 243 4.13 -2.18 -2.57
N ASN A 244 4.35 -3.35 -1.98
CA ASN A 244 3.34 -4.02 -1.18
C ASN A 244 3.30 -3.39 0.22
N MET A 245 2.14 -2.86 0.60
CA MET A 245 1.88 -2.18 1.87
C MET A 245 1.27 -3.09 2.93
N SER A 246 1.23 -4.40 2.68
CA SER A 246 0.73 -5.36 3.67
C SER A 246 1.57 -5.35 4.93
N PHE A 247 0.92 -5.41 6.07
CA PHE A 247 1.61 -5.45 7.36
C PHE A 247 0.81 -6.21 8.41
N MET A 248 1.49 -6.60 9.47
CA MET A 248 0.95 -7.04 10.75
C MET A 248 1.57 -6.20 11.87
N ARG A 249 0.78 -5.70 12.78
CA ARG A 249 1.21 -4.83 13.87
C ARG A 249 0.80 -5.38 15.22
N LEU A 250 1.73 -5.38 16.17
CA LEU A 250 1.41 -5.49 17.60
C LEU A 250 0.74 -4.19 18.04
N LYS A 251 -0.60 -4.17 17.98
CA LYS A 251 -1.42 -2.97 18.21
C LYS A 251 -1.44 -2.58 19.67
N ASN A 252 -1.69 -3.56 20.54
CA ASN A 252 -1.68 -3.38 21.99
C ASN A 252 -1.06 -4.59 22.66
N ILE A 253 -0.31 -4.33 23.73
CA ILE A 253 0.11 -5.33 24.70
C ILE A 253 -0.01 -4.72 26.09
N GLU A 254 -0.56 -5.44 27.03
CA GLU A 254 -0.72 -4.99 28.41
C GLU A 254 -0.40 -6.13 29.36
N LEU A 255 0.31 -5.80 30.43
CA LEU A 255 0.54 -6.67 31.57
C LEU A 255 0.12 -5.92 32.84
N GLY A 256 -0.81 -6.49 33.58
CA GLY A 256 -1.34 -5.94 34.82
C GLY A 256 -1.16 -6.90 36.00
N TYR A 257 -1.07 -6.32 37.18
CA TYR A 257 -1.09 -7.04 38.46
C TYR A 257 -2.06 -6.40 39.41
N SER A 258 -3.03 -7.16 39.87
CA SER A 258 -4.02 -6.75 40.87
C SER A 258 -3.53 -7.16 42.27
N PHE A 259 -3.44 -6.24 43.17
CA PHE A 259 -2.99 -6.54 44.55
C PHE A 259 -4.03 -7.35 45.30
N PRO A 260 -3.60 -8.37 46.09
CA PRO A 260 -4.51 -9.19 46.88
C PRO A 260 -5.34 -8.36 47.87
N LYS A 261 -6.62 -8.61 47.96
CA LYS A 261 -7.52 -7.88 48.88
C LYS A 261 -7.04 -7.85 50.33
N LYS A 262 -6.33 -8.89 50.75
CA LYS A 262 -5.76 -8.98 52.11
C LYS A 262 -4.83 -7.82 52.47
N TRP A 263 -4.16 -7.21 51.50
CA TRP A 263 -3.23 -6.09 51.73
C TRP A 263 -3.96 -4.76 51.93
N MET A 264 -5.25 -4.71 51.58
CA MET A 264 -6.05 -3.48 51.59
C MET A 264 -7.17 -3.49 52.63
N GLN A 265 -7.29 -4.56 53.45
CA GLN A 265 -8.38 -4.74 54.41
C GLN A 265 -8.45 -3.65 55.49
N ASN A 266 -7.32 -2.98 55.78
CA ASN A 266 -7.23 -1.96 56.85
C ASN A 266 -7.21 -0.50 56.29
N ILE A 267 -7.44 -0.33 55.02
CA ILE A 267 -7.50 0.96 54.34
C ILE A 267 -8.77 1.05 53.49
N PHE A 268 -9.29 2.27 53.29
CA PHE A 268 -10.54 2.51 52.55
C PHE A 268 -10.41 2.22 51.01
N ILE A 269 -9.60 1.22 50.65
CA ILE A 269 -9.35 0.82 49.27
C ILE A 269 -9.93 -0.58 49.04
N SER A 270 -10.86 -0.69 48.10
CA SER A 270 -11.49 -1.97 47.73
C SER A 270 -10.68 -2.77 46.72
N GLY A 271 -9.77 -2.12 45.98
CA GLY A 271 -8.91 -2.75 44.98
C GLY A 271 -7.78 -1.82 44.51
N ALA A 272 -6.64 -2.40 44.18
CA ALA A 272 -5.55 -1.69 43.52
C ALA A 272 -4.94 -2.57 42.41
N ARG A 273 -4.55 -1.96 41.31
CA ARG A 273 -3.91 -2.60 40.17
C ARG A 273 -2.83 -1.72 39.60
N VAL A 274 -1.69 -2.31 39.23
CA VAL A 274 -0.64 -1.65 38.43
C VAL A 274 -0.57 -2.30 37.07
N PHE A 275 -0.23 -1.54 36.05
CA PHE A 275 -0.10 -2.08 34.71
C PHE A 275 0.94 -1.34 33.88
N VAL A 276 1.46 -2.05 32.88
CA VAL A 276 2.28 -1.49 31.80
C VAL A 276 1.59 -1.82 30.48
N ARG A 277 1.47 -0.82 29.63
CA ARG A 277 0.81 -0.93 28.32
C ARG A 277 1.73 -0.40 27.22
N GLY A 278 1.84 -1.17 26.14
CA GLY A 278 2.49 -0.75 24.91
C GLY A 278 1.50 -0.67 23.76
N THR A 279 1.65 0.34 22.91
CA THR A 279 0.80 0.52 21.73
C THR A 279 1.68 0.70 20.50
N ASN A 280 1.34 -0.01 19.41
CA ASN A 280 2.03 0.03 18.11
C ASN A 280 3.54 -0.30 18.19
N LEU A 281 3.95 -1.17 19.10
CA LEU A 281 5.38 -1.40 19.41
C LEU A 281 6.14 -2.04 18.26
N LEU A 282 5.54 -3.01 17.56
CA LEU A 282 6.18 -3.78 16.50
C LEU A 282 5.32 -3.77 15.25
N THR A 283 5.96 -3.61 14.10
CA THR A 283 5.34 -3.71 12.78
C THR A 283 6.13 -4.67 11.92
N PHE A 284 5.46 -5.69 11.40
CA PHE A 284 6.01 -6.68 10.48
C PHE A 284 5.48 -6.36 9.08
N SER A 285 6.37 -5.97 8.18
CA SER A 285 6.05 -5.64 6.78
C SER A 285 7.29 -5.82 5.93
N ASN A 286 7.11 -6.12 4.65
CA ASN A 286 8.20 -6.08 3.66
C ASN A 286 8.56 -4.63 3.28
N PHE A 287 7.62 -3.70 3.46
CA PHE A 287 7.88 -2.28 3.26
C PHE A 287 8.63 -1.70 4.47
N LYS A 288 9.81 -1.09 4.22
CA LYS A 288 10.75 -0.65 5.27
C LYS A 288 11.07 0.85 5.25
N LEU A 289 10.55 1.61 4.27
CA LEU A 289 10.89 3.02 4.14
C LEU A 289 10.22 3.89 5.20
N TRP A 290 8.93 3.68 5.43
CA TRP A 290 8.14 4.33 6.48
C TRP A 290 7.01 3.43 6.95
N ASP A 291 6.09 3.95 7.74
CA ASP A 291 4.98 3.16 8.28
C ASP A 291 3.98 2.77 7.18
N PRO A 292 3.77 1.47 6.89
CA PRO A 292 2.88 1.02 5.82
C PRO A 292 1.39 1.35 6.09
N GLU A 293 0.97 1.54 7.35
CA GLU A 293 -0.43 1.85 7.69
C GLU A 293 -0.86 3.22 7.17
N VAL A 294 0.09 4.16 7.02
CA VAL A 294 -0.20 5.52 6.53
C VAL A 294 -0.53 5.53 5.04
N LYS A 295 -0.13 4.49 4.28
CA LYS A 295 -0.33 4.38 2.83
C LYS A 295 0.13 5.62 2.03
N ASP A 296 1.14 6.33 2.53
CA ASP A 296 1.68 7.49 1.85
C ASP A 296 2.55 7.08 0.65
N LYS A 297 2.52 7.89 -0.39
CA LYS A 297 3.29 7.69 -1.64
C LYS A 297 4.66 8.37 -1.59
N THR A 298 4.81 9.37 -0.75
CA THR A 298 5.88 10.37 -0.82
C THR A 298 6.88 10.29 0.32
N GLY A 299 6.53 9.59 1.41
CA GLY A 299 7.30 9.56 2.66
C GLY A 299 7.15 10.83 3.52
N ALA A 300 6.15 11.68 3.23
CA ALA A 300 5.93 12.94 3.94
C ALA A 300 4.85 12.87 5.02
N ALA A 301 4.11 11.77 5.12
CA ALA A 301 3.06 11.63 6.11
C ALA A 301 3.62 11.36 7.51
N TYR A 302 2.89 11.84 8.51
CA TYR A 302 3.27 11.63 9.91
C TYR A 302 3.13 10.15 10.29
N PRO A 303 4.17 9.50 10.85
CA PRO A 303 4.13 8.08 11.17
C PRO A 303 3.24 7.78 12.37
N VAL A 304 2.75 6.54 12.43
CA VAL A 304 2.00 6.04 13.59
C VAL A 304 2.92 5.94 14.80
N MET A 305 2.53 6.60 15.90
CA MET A 305 3.35 6.68 17.11
C MET A 305 3.38 5.36 17.87
N LYS A 306 4.55 5.00 18.37
CA LYS A 306 4.71 3.97 19.40
C LYS A 306 4.59 4.62 20.78
N SER A 307 3.86 3.99 21.68
CA SER A 307 3.78 4.47 23.06
C SER A 307 4.02 3.34 24.06
N LEU A 308 4.65 3.70 25.18
CA LEU A 308 4.77 2.86 26.37
C LEU A 308 4.27 3.67 27.55
N SER A 309 3.35 3.13 28.30
CA SER A 309 2.77 3.75 29.47
C SER A 309 2.74 2.78 30.64
N ALA A 310 2.89 3.31 31.85
CA ALA A 310 2.65 2.59 33.09
C ALA A 310 1.60 3.36 33.88
N GLY A 311 0.76 2.65 34.60
CA GLY A 311 -0.31 3.25 35.38
C GLY A 311 -0.68 2.42 36.59
N PHE A 312 -1.46 3.03 37.45
CA PHE A 312 -2.09 2.37 38.58
C PHE A 312 -3.58 2.76 38.64
N GLU A 313 -4.37 1.83 39.09
CA GLU A 313 -5.81 2.00 39.32
C GLU A 313 -6.10 1.72 40.79
N ILE A 314 -6.85 2.58 41.42
CA ILE A 314 -7.31 2.41 42.81
C ILE A 314 -8.84 2.47 42.80
N ARG A 315 -9.45 1.52 43.51
CA ARG A 315 -10.90 1.47 43.73
C ARG A 315 -11.18 1.67 45.23
N PHE A 316 -12.07 2.57 45.51
CA PHE A 316 -12.53 2.87 46.86
C PHE A 316 -13.81 2.16 47.22
#